data_6bc3de693ebf3138adf8d9eaa3729538
#
_entry.id   6bc3de693ebf3138adf8d9eaa3729538
#
_cell.length_a   1.000
_cell.length_b   1.000
_cell.length_c   1.000
_cell.angle_alpha   90.00
_cell.angle_beta   90.00
_cell.angle_gamma   90.00
#
_symmetry.space_group_name_H-M   'P 1'
#
loop_
_entity.id
_entity.type
_entity.pdbx_description
1 polymer ?
#
loop_
_entity_poly.entity_id
_entity_poly.type
_entity_poly.pdbx_seq_one_letter_code
_entity_poly.pdbx_strand_id
1 'polypeptide(L)'
;MSKLKVTGMKPSVFSRVAVATVAILFLITPILAIAEDKIVTQETLLDRIQIEDLLIRYYVDLSSVSGHDLAQSYTEDAVFDVNGMIAKGREAISKMYGGLGDEDTHLGSRLHMLLNNPIISVDGDTATVWAIWSGVLNEDISKPPVLVDQGREYSELVKRDGRWYFKKRYITSDSNLPAVWKDTYKPRKFR
;
A
#
# COMPACT_ATOMS: atom_id res chain seq x y z
N MET A 1 46.69 35.39 -93.31
CA MET A 1 45.94 34.16 -93.17
C MET A 1 46.70 33.27 -92.19
N SER A 2 46.36 33.33 -90.97
CA SER A 2 47.03 32.60 -89.86
C SER A 2 46.00 31.75 -89.15
N LYS A 3 46.28 30.44 -89.12
CA LYS A 3 45.45 29.42 -88.43
C LYS A 3 45.86 29.38 -86.98
N LEU A 4 44.96 29.71 -86.07
CA LEU A 4 45.15 29.47 -84.67
C LEU A 4 44.83 27.99 -84.33
N LYS A 5 45.82 27.32 -83.70
CA LYS A 5 45.68 25.99 -83.09
C LYS A 5 45.04 26.10 -81.71
N VAL A 6 43.91 25.50 -81.56
CA VAL A 6 43.30 25.31 -80.21
C VAL A 6 43.86 24.05 -79.54
N THR A 7 44.54 24.29 -78.46
CA THR A 7 45.11 23.22 -77.61
C THR A 7 44.08 22.65 -76.62
N GLY A 8 43.81 21.37 -76.69
CA GLY A 8 42.81 20.73 -75.86
C GLY A 8 43.21 20.71 -74.38
N MET A 9 42.28 21.12 -73.57
CA MET A 9 42.35 21.00 -72.08
C MET A 9 41.91 19.59 -71.61
N LYS A 10 42.75 18.98 -70.88
CA LYS A 10 42.42 17.69 -70.25
C LYS A 10 41.39 17.86 -69.09
N PRO A 11 40.42 16.98 -68.92
CA PRO A 11 39.48 17.07 -67.81
C PRO A 11 40.17 16.66 -66.46
N SER A 12 39.95 17.53 -65.50
CA SER A 12 40.39 17.32 -64.10
C SER A 12 39.65 16.18 -63.43
N VAL A 13 40.43 15.41 -62.68
CA VAL A 13 40.00 14.29 -61.89
C VAL A 13 39.08 14.80 -60.76
N PHE A 14 37.78 14.50 -60.85
CA PHE A 14 36.86 14.71 -59.71
C PHE A 14 37.16 13.67 -58.62
N SER A 15 37.71 14.17 -57.53
CA SER A 15 37.87 13.43 -56.28
C SER A 15 36.48 13.04 -55.72
N ARG A 16 36.21 11.76 -55.71
CA ARG A 16 35.03 11.19 -55.06
C ARG A 16 35.25 11.20 -53.55
N VAL A 17 34.67 12.19 -52.85
CA VAL A 17 34.57 12.16 -51.41
C VAL A 17 33.50 11.14 -51.04
N ALA A 18 33.90 10.02 -50.50
CA ALA A 18 33.00 9.04 -49.93
C ALA A 18 32.51 9.58 -48.58
N VAL A 19 31.25 10.00 -48.54
CA VAL A 19 30.58 10.30 -47.26
C VAL A 19 30.25 8.98 -46.59
N ALA A 20 31.02 8.62 -45.58
CA ALA A 20 30.71 7.49 -44.70
C ALA A 20 29.60 7.91 -43.75
N THR A 21 28.37 7.48 -44.04
CA THR A 21 27.22 7.62 -43.11
C THR A 21 27.43 6.64 -41.98
N VAL A 22 27.87 7.12 -40.80
CA VAL A 22 27.91 6.34 -39.58
C VAL A 22 26.49 6.21 -39.08
N ALA A 23 25.84 5.10 -39.34
CA ALA A 23 24.57 4.74 -38.72
C ALA A 23 24.83 4.39 -37.25
N ILE A 24 24.55 5.32 -36.33
CA ILE A 24 24.52 5.07 -34.90
C ILE A 24 23.27 4.23 -34.62
N LEU A 25 23.44 2.93 -34.50
CA LEU A 25 22.40 2.01 -34.03
C LEU A 25 22.22 2.26 -32.52
N PHE A 26 21.20 3.04 -32.13
CA PHE A 26 20.74 3.06 -30.75
C PHE A 26 20.15 1.69 -30.44
N LEU A 27 20.93 0.84 -29.81
CA LEU A 27 20.45 -0.34 -29.12
C LEU A 27 19.60 0.16 -27.94
N ILE A 28 18.27 0.28 -28.16
CA ILE A 28 17.30 0.40 -27.08
C ILE A 28 17.29 -0.96 -26.40
N THR A 29 18.18 -1.14 -25.44
CA THR A 29 18.02 -2.22 -24.47
C THR A 29 16.72 -1.93 -23.70
N PRO A 30 15.72 -2.83 -23.69
CA PRO A 30 14.64 -2.69 -22.77
C PRO A 30 15.26 -2.74 -21.37
N ILE A 31 15.29 -1.60 -20.68
CA ILE A 31 15.49 -1.59 -19.25
C ILE A 31 14.29 -2.37 -18.73
N LEU A 32 14.51 -3.65 -18.41
CA LEU A 32 13.62 -4.37 -17.52
C LEU A 32 13.54 -3.49 -16.27
N ALA A 33 12.49 -2.72 -16.17
CA ALA A 33 12.11 -2.08 -14.93
C ALA A 33 11.88 -3.23 -13.96
N ILE A 34 12.93 -3.62 -13.25
CA ILE A 34 12.77 -4.31 -11.98
C ILE A 34 11.79 -3.43 -11.26
N ALA A 35 10.62 -3.97 -10.89
CA ALA A 35 9.67 -3.27 -10.05
C ALA A 35 10.45 -2.90 -8.79
N GLU A 36 10.99 -1.69 -8.82
CA GLU A 36 11.73 -1.12 -7.71
C GLU A 36 10.70 -1.08 -6.59
N ASP A 37 10.94 -1.80 -5.51
CA ASP A 37 10.15 -1.65 -4.29
C ASP A 37 10.02 -0.15 -4.08
N LYS A 38 8.79 0.39 -4.19
CA LYS A 38 8.57 1.84 -4.30
C LYS A 38 9.17 2.50 -3.06
N ILE A 39 10.41 2.91 -3.20
CA ILE A 39 11.16 3.65 -2.20
C ILE A 39 10.35 4.89 -1.89
N VAL A 40 10.26 5.26 -0.62
CA VAL A 40 9.62 6.52 -0.20
C VAL A 40 10.27 7.67 -0.96
N THR A 41 9.47 8.35 -1.79
CA THR A 41 9.90 9.53 -2.54
C THR A 41 9.42 10.79 -1.85
N GLN A 42 9.99 11.94 -2.21
CA GLN A 42 9.51 13.23 -1.70
C GLN A 42 8.04 13.48 -2.07
N GLU A 43 7.60 13.00 -3.22
CA GLU A 43 6.21 13.13 -3.70
C GLU A 43 5.23 12.33 -2.85
N THR A 44 5.61 11.14 -2.39
CA THR A 44 4.76 10.24 -1.62
C THR A 44 4.91 10.38 -0.11
N LEU A 45 5.90 11.15 0.37
CA LEU A 45 6.25 11.24 1.78
C LEU A 45 5.09 11.73 2.66
N LEU A 46 4.42 12.82 2.25
CA LEU A 46 3.32 13.39 3.02
C LEU A 46 2.13 12.40 3.11
N ASP A 47 1.78 11.79 1.99
CA ASP A 47 0.71 10.80 1.93
C ASP A 47 1.02 9.57 2.80
N ARG A 48 2.27 9.12 2.77
CA ARG A 48 2.73 8.04 3.64
C ARG A 48 2.57 8.39 5.12
N ILE A 49 2.97 9.61 5.53
CA ILE A 49 2.81 10.07 6.92
C ILE A 49 1.33 10.15 7.31
N GLN A 50 0.47 10.66 6.42
CA GLN A 50 -0.97 10.74 6.66
C GLN A 50 -1.61 9.35 6.81
N ILE A 51 -1.19 8.38 6.01
CA ILE A 51 -1.67 7.00 6.12
C ILE A 51 -1.18 6.36 7.43
N GLU A 52 0.07 6.59 7.80
CA GLU A 52 0.62 6.09 9.07
C GLU A 52 -0.12 6.70 10.27
N ASP A 53 -0.40 8.01 10.27
CA ASP A 53 -1.20 8.67 11.30
C ASP A 53 -2.63 8.11 11.36
N LEU A 54 -3.27 7.87 10.21
CA LEU A 54 -4.58 7.21 10.15
C LEU A 54 -4.56 5.84 10.83
N LEU A 55 -3.56 5.01 10.53
CA LEU A 55 -3.41 3.69 11.11
C LEU A 55 -3.18 3.78 12.63
N ILE A 56 -2.27 4.64 13.07
CA ILE A 56 -1.94 4.82 14.50
C ILE A 56 -3.20 5.22 15.27
N ARG A 57 -3.92 6.26 14.82
CA ARG A 57 -5.16 6.72 15.47
C ARG A 57 -6.20 5.61 15.51
N TYR A 58 -6.37 4.90 14.42
CA TYR A 58 -7.30 3.77 14.35
C TYR A 58 -7.00 2.70 15.41
N TYR A 59 -5.73 2.30 15.57
CA TYR A 59 -5.35 1.29 16.56
C TYR A 59 -5.42 1.81 18.01
N VAL A 60 -5.15 3.10 18.23
CA VAL A 60 -5.38 3.75 19.53
C VAL A 60 -6.87 3.75 19.87
N ASP A 61 -7.72 4.14 18.92
CA ASP A 61 -9.17 4.17 19.13
C ASP A 61 -9.75 2.77 19.35
N LEU A 62 -9.27 1.78 18.61
CA LEU A 62 -9.67 0.37 18.78
C LEU A 62 -9.32 -0.16 20.19
N SER A 63 -8.25 0.36 20.79
CA SER A 63 -7.81 0.01 22.15
C SER A 63 -8.54 0.79 23.25
N SER A 64 -9.38 1.77 22.90
CA SER A 64 -10.07 2.61 23.87
C SER A 64 -11.46 2.08 24.19
N VAL A 65 -11.85 2.22 25.48
CA VAL A 65 -13.18 1.80 25.97
C VAL A 65 -14.29 2.76 25.50
N SER A 66 -13.96 3.99 25.12
CA SER A 66 -14.92 4.98 24.65
C SER A 66 -15.16 4.79 23.15
N GLY A 67 -16.35 4.31 22.80
CA GLY A 67 -16.76 4.00 21.44
C GLY A 67 -16.55 5.11 20.43
N HIS A 68 -15.34 5.18 19.89
CA HIS A 68 -15.03 6.03 18.76
C HIS A 68 -15.68 5.44 17.51
N ASP A 69 -16.18 6.29 16.63
CA ASP A 69 -16.77 5.85 15.37
C ASP A 69 -15.64 5.47 14.36
N LEU A 70 -15.05 4.30 14.58
CA LEU A 70 -14.01 3.73 13.73
C LEU A 70 -14.46 3.64 12.26
N ALA A 71 -15.76 3.53 12.02
CA ALA A 71 -16.33 3.46 10.70
C ALA A 71 -16.11 4.73 9.87
N GLN A 72 -15.88 5.90 10.50
CA GLN A 72 -15.55 7.15 9.81
C GLN A 72 -14.21 7.10 9.05
N SER A 73 -13.35 6.16 9.41
CA SER A 73 -12.08 5.92 8.69
C SER A 73 -12.28 5.17 7.37
N TYR A 74 -13.49 4.74 7.05
CA TYR A 74 -13.83 3.98 5.85
C TYR A 74 -14.60 4.81 4.82
N THR A 75 -14.48 4.46 3.54
CA THR A 75 -15.39 4.99 2.50
C THR A 75 -16.80 4.46 2.74
N GLU A 76 -17.81 5.15 2.17
CA GLU A 76 -19.21 4.73 2.32
C GLU A 76 -19.49 3.33 1.76
N ASP A 77 -18.76 2.95 0.71
CA ASP A 77 -18.88 1.67 0.01
C ASP A 77 -17.74 0.69 0.36
N ALA A 78 -17.07 0.90 1.49
CA ALA A 78 -15.94 0.08 1.90
C ALA A 78 -16.33 -1.39 2.17
N VAL A 79 -15.33 -2.25 2.06
CA VAL A 79 -15.44 -3.66 2.46
C VAL A 79 -14.49 -3.92 3.64
N PHE A 80 -15.02 -4.38 4.74
CA PHE A 80 -14.26 -4.83 5.89
C PHE A 80 -14.49 -6.33 6.10
N ASP A 81 -13.42 -7.08 6.17
CA ASP A 81 -13.43 -8.52 6.34
C ASP A 81 -12.48 -8.87 7.50
N VAL A 82 -13.04 -9.32 8.58
CA VAL A 82 -12.28 -9.81 9.73
C VAL A 82 -12.55 -11.30 9.92
N ASN A 83 -11.51 -12.12 9.75
CA ASN A 83 -11.59 -13.56 9.89
C ASN A 83 -12.73 -14.23 9.07
N GLY A 84 -13.08 -13.66 7.89
CA GLY A 84 -14.14 -14.16 7.02
C GLY A 84 -15.54 -13.59 7.32
N MET A 85 -15.72 -12.87 8.41
CA MET A 85 -16.93 -12.08 8.64
C MET A 85 -16.82 -10.78 7.84
N ILE A 86 -17.76 -10.55 6.93
CA ILE A 86 -17.70 -9.44 5.95
C ILE A 86 -18.78 -8.44 6.23
N ALA A 87 -18.38 -7.16 6.41
CA ALA A 87 -19.27 -6.00 6.39
C ALA A 87 -19.04 -5.17 5.13
N LYS A 88 -20.11 -4.75 4.49
CA LYS A 88 -20.08 -3.90 3.28
C LYS A 88 -20.81 -2.59 3.54
N GLY A 89 -20.11 -1.51 3.32
CA GLY A 89 -20.57 -0.15 3.59
C GLY A 89 -20.35 0.28 5.04
N ARG A 90 -20.20 1.58 5.22
CA ARG A 90 -19.86 2.20 6.52
C ARG A 90 -20.85 1.84 7.64
N GLU A 91 -22.15 1.78 7.34
CA GLU A 91 -23.17 1.42 8.32
C GLU A 91 -23.01 -0.01 8.85
N ALA A 92 -22.78 -0.97 7.95
CA ALA A 92 -22.57 -2.37 8.33
C ALA A 92 -21.25 -2.54 9.11
N ILE A 93 -20.22 -1.77 8.75
CA ILE A 93 -18.94 -1.74 9.47
C ILE A 93 -19.13 -1.18 10.87
N SER A 94 -19.89 -0.07 11.04
CA SER A 94 -20.21 0.49 12.35
C SER A 94 -20.94 -0.51 13.24
N LYS A 95 -21.92 -1.22 12.70
CA LYS A 95 -22.63 -2.28 13.43
C LYS A 95 -21.70 -3.42 13.86
N MET A 96 -20.76 -3.81 12.99
CA MET A 96 -19.79 -4.86 13.31
C MET A 96 -18.89 -4.44 14.47
N TYR A 97 -18.40 -3.20 14.50
CA TYR A 97 -17.61 -2.70 15.62
C TYR A 97 -18.40 -2.62 16.93
N GLY A 98 -19.67 -2.25 16.87
CA GLY A 98 -20.55 -2.25 18.04
C GLY A 98 -20.73 -3.63 18.67
N GLY A 99 -20.66 -4.70 17.87
CA GLY A 99 -20.74 -6.07 18.36
C GLY A 99 -19.40 -6.68 18.81
N LEU A 100 -18.27 -6.06 18.46
CA LEU A 100 -16.94 -6.54 18.87
C LEU A 100 -16.52 -6.09 20.27
N GLY A 101 -17.27 -5.18 20.90
CA GLY A 101 -17.01 -4.68 22.25
C GLY A 101 -17.47 -5.62 23.39
N ASP A 102 -18.06 -6.76 23.06
CA ASP A 102 -18.54 -7.73 24.03
C ASP A 102 -17.39 -8.53 24.68
N GLU A 103 -17.66 -9.11 25.84
CA GLU A 103 -16.67 -9.80 26.69
C GLU A 103 -15.84 -10.89 25.97
N ASP A 104 -16.40 -11.47 24.90
CA ASP A 104 -15.76 -12.55 24.15
C ASP A 104 -14.58 -12.10 23.27
N THR A 105 -14.43 -10.79 23.01
CA THR A 105 -13.37 -10.28 22.14
C THR A 105 -12.25 -9.57 22.89
N HIS A 106 -12.40 -9.35 24.20
CA HIS A 106 -11.49 -8.55 25.04
C HIS A 106 -11.31 -7.09 24.57
N LEU A 107 -11.95 -6.69 23.47
CA LEU A 107 -11.97 -5.30 23.03
C LEU A 107 -12.80 -4.49 24.00
N GLY A 108 -12.24 -3.41 24.53
CA GLY A 108 -12.88 -2.57 25.55
C GLY A 108 -12.44 -2.86 26.98
N SER A 109 -11.60 -3.88 27.19
CA SER A 109 -10.89 -4.11 28.44
C SER A 109 -9.49 -3.44 28.40
N ARG A 110 -8.56 -3.92 29.18
CA ARG A 110 -7.17 -3.46 29.16
C ARG A 110 -6.36 -4.07 28.00
N LEU A 111 -6.98 -4.29 26.86
CA LEU A 111 -6.35 -4.80 25.65
C LEU A 111 -5.77 -3.65 24.83
N HIS A 112 -4.47 -3.68 24.59
CA HIS A 112 -3.82 -2.76 23.67
C HIS A 112 -3.55 -3.46 22.34
N MET A 113 -4.10 -2.92 21.27
CA MET A 113 -3.82 -3.38 19.91
C MET A 113 -2.61 -2.64 19.36
N LEU A 114 -1.54 -3.37 19.12
CA LEU A 114 -0.28 -2.83 18.60
C LEU A 114 -0.19 -3.05 17.09
N LEU A 115 0.10 -1.98 16.37
CA LEU A 115 0.44 -2.05 14.95
C LEU A 115 1.95 -2.29 14.80
N ASN A 116 2.34 -3.34 14.09
CA ASN A 116 3.74 -3.69 13.90
C ASN A 116 4.12 -3.67 12.41
N ASN A 117 5.30 -3.12 12.12
CA ASN A 117 5.97 -3.22 10.81
C ASN A 117 5.07 -2.90 9.60
N PRO A 118 4.39 -1.76 9.54
CA PRO A 118 3.54 -1.44 8.39
C PRO A 118 4.38 -1.19 7.14
N ILE A 119 4.03 -1.88 6.05
CA ILE A 119 4.55 -1.63 4.71
C ILE A 119 3.48 -0.83 3.97
N ILE A 120 3.78 0.42 3.65
CA ILE A 120 2.86 1.34 2.99
C ILE A 120 3.39 1.62 1.59
N SER A 121 2.58 1.38 0.56
CA SER A 121 2.87 1.72 -0.84
C SER A 121 1.83 2.69 -1.35
N VAL A 122 2.26 3.87 -1.81
CA VAL A 122 1.40 4.95 -2.33
C VAL A 122 1.56 5.03 -3.84
N ASP A 123 0.42 5.18 -4.55
CA ASP A 123 0.36 5.36 -6.00
C ASP A 123 -0.74 6.37 -6.33
N GLY A 124 -0.37 7.65 -6.46
CA GLY A 124 -1.30 8.76 -6.61
C GLY A 124 -2.30 8.81 -5.45
N ASP A 125 -3.60 8.75 -5.77
CA ASP A 125 -4.68 8.78 -4.79
C ASP A 125 -5.09 7.39 -4.27
N THR A 126 -4.26 6.37 -4.49
CA THR A 126 -4.45 5.02 -3.98
C THR A 126 -3.25 4.55 -3.18
N ALA A 127 -3.48 3.70 -2.20
CA ALA A 127 -2.40 3.10 -1.43
C ALA A 127 -2.76 1.69 -0.97
N THR A 128 -1.73 0.91 -0.69
CA THR A 128 -1.87 -0.38 0.00
C THR A 128 -1.07 -0.37 1.28
N VAL A 129 -1.60 -1.05 2.29
CA VAL A 129 -0.91 -1.28 3.56
C VAL A 129 -0.91 -2.77 3.85
N TRP A 130 0.24 -3.27 4.26
CA TRP A 130 0.38 -4.59 4.85
C TRP A 130 1.03 -4.43 6.22
N ALA A 131 0.48 -5.07 7.25
CA ALA A 131 0.96 -4.95 8.62
C ALA A 131 0.75 -6.24 9.42
N ILE A 132 1.48 -6.36 10.53
CA ILE A 132 1.20 -7.30 11.59
C ILE A 132 0.56 -6.52 12.74
N TRP A 133 -0.45 -7.09 13.35
CA TRP A 133 -1.02 -6.57 14.58
C TRP A 133 -0.83 -7.56 15.72
N SER A 134 -0.81 -7.05 16.95
CA SER A 134 -0.68 -7.86 18.16
C SER A 134 -1.56 -7.31 19.27
N GLY A 135 -2.29 -8.18 19.95
CA GLY A 135 -3.07 -7.85 21.13
C GLY A 135 -2.28 -8.11 22.41
N VAL A 136 -2.19 -7.11 23.27
CA VAL A 136 -1.50 -7.18 24.56
C VAL A 136 -2.48 -6.87 25.67
N LEU A 137 -2.74 -7.85 26.52
CA LEU A 137 -3.64 -7.74 27.67
C LEU A 137 -2.87 -7.29 28.90
N ASN A 138 -3.38 -6.25 29.56
CA ASN A 138 -2.87 -5.71 30.82
C ASN A 138 -3.88 -5.94 31.93
N GLU A 139 -3.89 -7.13 32.51
CA GLU A 139 -4.87 -7.51 33.53
C GLU A 139 -4.72 -6.72 34.83
N ASP A 140 -3.48 -6.53 35.28
CA ASP A 140 -3.15 -5.95 36.56
C ASP A 140 -1.85 -5.14 36.48
N ILE A 141 -1.83 -3.95 37.09
CA ILE A 141 -0.64 -3.07 37.10
C ILE A 141 0.59 -3.71 37.77
N SER A 142 0.39 -4.69 38.63
CA SER A 142 1.47 -5.41 39.31
C SER A 142 1.99 -6.63 38.55
N LYS A 143 1.35 -6.98 37.40
CA LYS A 143 1.70 -8.13 36.58
C LYS A 143 2.32 -7.67 35.26
N PRO A 144 3.17 -8.50 34.63
CA PRO A 144 3.64 -8.23 33.29
C PRO A 144 2.48 -8.32 32.28
N PRO A 145 2.54 -7.55 31.17
CA PRO A 145 1.57 -7.67 30.09
C PRO A 145 1.64 -9.06 29.42
N VAL A 146 0.52 -9.52 28.90
CA VAL A 146 0.41 -10.81 28.22
C VAL A 146 0.10 -10.59 26.75
N LEU A 147 0.94 -11.13 25.86
CA LEU A 147 0.61 -11.21 24.43
C LEU A 147 -0.48 -12.28 24.26
N VAL A 148 -1.69 -11.87 23.87
CA VAL A 148 -2.83 -12.77 23.81
C VAL A 148 -3.13 -13.27 22.40
N ASP A 149 -2.95 -12.43 21.40
CA ASP A 149 -3.20 -12.78 20.00
C ASP A 149 -2.29 -12.03 19.04
N GLN A 150 -2.23 -12.51 17.82
CA GLN A 150 -1.50 -11.86 16.73
C GLN A 150 -2.14 -12.21 15.39
N GLY A 151 -1.99 -11.32 14.44
CA GLY A 151 -2.47 -11.56 13.09
C GLY A 151 -1.90 -10.57 12.09
N ARG A 152 -2.48 -10.62 10.90
CA ARG A 152 -2.04 -9.82 9.75
C ARG A 152 -3.19 -8.99 9.21
N GLU A 153 -2.80 -7.88 8.62
CA GLU A 153 -3.70 -6.96 7.94
C GLU A 153 -3.20 -6.69 6.53
N TYR A 154 -4.15 -6.60 5.59
CA TYR A 154 -3.97 -5.99 4.29
C TYR A 154 -5.08 -4.99 4.05
N SER A 155 -4.73 -3.76 3.66
CA SER A 155 -5.68 -2.69 3.40
C SER A 155 -5.41 -2.02 2.06
N GLU A 156 -6.48 -1.70 1.34
CA GLU A 156 -6.49 -0.80 0.19
C GLU A 156 -7.09 0.53 0.64
N LEU A 157 -6.41 1.63 0.36
CA LEU A 157 -6.84 2.97 0.73
C LEU A 157 -7.04 3.83 -0.51
N VAL A 158 -7.90 4.84 -0.35
CA VAL A 158 -8.12 5.87 -1.36
C VAL A 158 -8.10 7.25 -0.71
N LYS A 159 -7.57 8.21 -1.44
CA LYS A 159 -7.56 9.62 -1.05
C LYS A 159 -8.77 10.32 -1.65
N ARG A 160 -9.55 11.02 -0.83
CA ARG A 160 -10.69 11.85 -1.25
C ARG A 160 -10.62 13.18 -0.53
N ASP A 161 -10.70 14.27 -1.24
CA ASP A 161 -10.65 15.63 -0.69
C ASP A 161 -9.45 15.86 0.25
N GLY A 162 -8.28 15.33 -0.15
CA GLY A 162 -7.04 15.44 0.61
C GLY A 162 -6.92 14.54 1.84
N ARG A 163 -7.88 13.66 2.09
CA ARG A 163 -7.89 12.74 3.23
C ARG A 163 -7.90 11.27 2.77
N TRP A 164 -7.17 10.43 3.48
CA TRP A 164 -7.13 8.99 3.24
C TRP A 164 -8.24 8.25 3.98
N TYR A 165 -8.79 7.19 3.32
CA TYR A 165 -9.83 6.32 3.83
C TYR A 165 -9.56 4.87 3.47
N PHE A 166 -9.94 3.94 4.33
CA PHE A 166 -9.99 2.52 3.99
C PHE A 166 -11.09 2.26 2.95
N LYS A 167 -10.71 1.69 1.82
CA LYS A 167 -11.62 1.20 0.78
C LYS A 167 -11.90 -0.28 0.95
N LYS A 168 -10.86 -1.04 1.27
CA LYS A 168 -10.97 -2.45 1.68
C LYS A 168 -10.00 -2.71 2.81
N ARG A 169 -10.41 -3.56 3.72
CA ARG A 169 -9.56 -3.99 4.81
C ARG A 169 -9.81 -5.45 5.11
N TYR A 170 -8.73 -6.21 5.17
CA TYR A 170 -8.73 -7.63 5.46
C TYR A 170 -7.87 -7.88 6.69
N ILE A 171 -8.48 -8.45 7.73
CA ILE A 171 -7.81 -8.84 8.96
C ILE A 171 -7.92 -10.33 9.14
N THR A 172 -6.83 -10.98 9.48
CA THR A 172 -6.81 -12.41 9.81
C THR A 172 -6.00 -12.65 11.07
N SER A 173 -6.53 -13.47 11.96
CA SER A 173 -5.80 -13.96 13.12
C SER A 173 -4.85 -15.08 12.73
N ASP A 174 -3.64 -15.06 13.27
CA ASP A 174 -2.65 -16.13 13.15
C ASP A 174 -2.59 -16.97 14.43
N SER A 175 -3.15 -16.45 15.55
CA SER A 175 -3.21 -17.14 16.83
C SER A 175 -4.45 -16.73 17.62
N ASN A 176 -4.82 -17.55 18.59
CA ASN A 176 -5.88 -17.33 19.58
C ASN A 176 -7.19 -16.77 18.97
N LEU A 177 -7.69 -17.44 17.90
CA LEU A 177 -8.89 -17.02 17.19
C LEU A 177 -10.10 -17.00 18.13
N PRO A 178 -10.73 -15.83 18.37
CA PRO A 178 -11.95 -15.75 19.16
C PRO A 178 -13.09 -16.62 18.64
N ALA A 179 -13.92 -17.12 19.55
CA ALA A 179 -14.98 -18.08 19.23
C ALA A 179 -15.98 -17.56 18.20
N VAL A 180 -16.27 -16.26 18.22
CA VAL A 180 -17.20 -15.58 17.28
C VAL A 180 -16.81 -15.73 15.81
N TRP A 181 -15.53 -15.99 15.52
CA TRP A 181 -15.05 -16.15 14.14
C TRP A 181 -14.76 -17.59 13.72
N LYS A 182 -14.96 -18.59 14.58
CA LYS A 182 -14.64 -19.99 14.27
C LYS A 182 -15.31 -20.49 13.00
N ASP A 183 -16.57 -20.12 12.78
CA ASP A 183 -17.36 -20.59 11.64
C ASP A 183 -17.06 -19.83 10.33
N THR A 184 -16.57 -18.61 10.42
CA THR A 184 -16.26 -17.76 9.27
C THR A 184 -14.80 -17.79 8.86
N TYR A 185 -13.91 -18.17 9.78
CA TYR A 185 -12.48 -18.14 9.58
C TYR A 185 -12.02 -19.04 8.44
N LYS A 186 -11.22 -18.44 7.53
CA LYS A 186 -10.51 -19.16 6.47
C LYS A 186 -9.07 -18.64 6.43
N PRO A 187 -8.07 -19.53 6.54
CA PRO A 187 -6.67 -19.12 6.41
C PRO A 187 -6.42 -18.36 5.10
N ARG A 188 -5.75 -17.22 5.18
CA ARG A 188 -5.44 -16.39 4.02
C ARG A 188 -3.93 -16.32 3.81
N LYS A 189 -3.53 -16.36 2.54
CA LYS A 189 -2.17 -16.04 2.13
C LYS A 189 -2.17 -14.58 1.69
N PHE A 190 -1.45 -13.71 2.38
CA PHE A 190 -1.30 -12.31 2.01
C PHE A 190 -0.07 -12.05 1.12
N ARG A 191 0.85 -13.02 1.06
CA ARG A 191 2.00 -13.06 0.13
C ARG A 191 2.36 -14.49 -0.21
#